data_40fba5888272e52948464eed8631fa36
#
_entry.id   40fba5888272e52948464eed8631fa36
#
_cell.length_a   1.000
_cell.length_b   1.000
_cell.length_c   1.000
_cell.angle_alpha   90.00
_cell.angle_beta   90.00
_cell.angle_gamma   90.00
#
_symmetry.space_group_name_H-M   'P 1'
#
loop_
_entity.id
_entity.type
_entity.pdbx_description
1 polymer ?
#
loop_
_entity_poly.entity_id
_entity_poly.type
_entity_poly.pdbx_seq_one_letter_code
_entity_poly.pdbx_strand_id
1 'polypeptide(L)'
;MRRVVGVVLLGIGAFLVVLAPLIRFQVAGKLIAAPADQYGITKLTAANARYFNVGELKVLTGTLDITVTTRGDIAEATSDRVVWDQFTAVNDVTNSKPSISMTLFRSAFDKHTGVGLNCCGVNIDRQPVKLTGQIFLFPFGTEKKTYQVFNTSTGQAYDTAFVGEDNVNGLSVYKFEQTVPPTKIQTLTAPASVLGMDQPGDVPIDRWYDGKITYWVEPTSGVPVKEEQQRHEVLKTQDGVERQPAFIATAAFTPQTVSDQVKQATDAKNQITLIRTTIPLILLIGGLMLVAADQQDQR
;
A
#
# COMPACT_ATOMS: atom_id res chain seq x y z
N MET A 1 27.12 -35.95 39.86
CA MET A 1 27.03 -35.40 38.48
C MET A 1 25.62 -35.45 37.86
N ARG A 2 24.91 -36.60 37.88
CA ARG A 2 23.56 -36.72 37.31
C ARG A 2 22.55 -35.69 37.85
N ARG A 3 22.43 -35.50 39.17
CA ARG A 3 21.49 -34.52 39.78
C ARG A 3 21.77 -33.08 39.38
N VAL A 4 23.04 -32.69 39.19
CA VAL A 4 23.38 -31.33 38.73
C VAL A 4 22.97 -31.13 37.28
N VAL A 5 23.16 -32.13 36.41
CA VAL A 5 22.74 -32.11 35.01
C VAL A 5 21.21 -32.00 34.91
N GLY A 6 20.45 -32.75 35.70
CA GLY A 6 19.01 -32.70 35.74
C GLY A 6 18.49 -31.31 36.13
N VAL A 7 19.00 -30.72 37.21
CA VAL A 7 18.62 -29.36 37.64
C VAL A 7 18.92 -28.31 36.56
N VAL A 8 20.04 -28.43 35.84
CA VAL A 8 20.39 -27.52 34.73
C VAL A 8 19.43 -27.69 33.57
N LEU A 9 19.09 -28.92 33.18
CA LEU A 9 18.14 -29.22 32.11
C LEU A 9 16.73 -28.71 32.45
N LEU A 10 16.29 -28.89 33.69
CA LEU A 10 15.01 -28.36 34.19
C LEU A 10 14.98 -26.82 34.10
N GLY A 11 16.08 -26.17 34.56
CA GLY A 11 16.19 -24.72 34.50
C GLY A 11 16.13 -24.17 33.07
N ILE A 12 16.86 -24.78 32.14
CA ILE A 12 16.85 -24.42 30.73
C ILE A 12 15.47 -24.69 30.13
N GLY A 13 14.87 -25.86 30.41
CA GLY A 13 13.54 -26.20 29.90
C GLY A 13 12.46 -25.21 30.36
N ALA A 14 12.44 -24.88 31.66
CA ALA A 14 11.51 -23.88 32.19
C ALA A 14 11.73 -22.50 31.58
N PHE A 15 12.98 -22.07 31.40
CA PHE A 15 13.31 -20.80 30.72
C PHE A 15 12.78 -20.76 29.31
N LEU A 16 12.96 -21.81 28.49
CA LEU A 16 12.49 -21.89 27.12
C LEU A 16 10.94 -21.84 27.04
N VAL A 17 10.25 -22.53 27.97
CA VAL A 17 8.78 -22.51 28.05
C VAL A 17 8.24 -21.10 28.33
N VAL A 18 8.92 -20.33 29.20
CA VAL A 18 8.55 -18.93 29.51
C VAL A 18 8.95 -17.98 28.37
N LEU A 19 10.09 -18.24 27.74
CA LEU A 19 10.59 -17.41 26.62
C LEU A 19 9.67 -17.48 25.38
N ALA A 20 9.08 -18.65 25.11
CA ALA A 20 8.23 -18.86 23.94
C ALA A 20 7.04 -17.86 23.85
N PRO A 21 6.16 -17.73 24.86
CA PRO A 21 5.08 -16.73 24.81
C PRO A 21 5.60 -15.28 24.84
N LEU A 22 6.73 -15.02 25.50
CA LEU A 22 7.34 -13.70 25.55
C LEU A 22 7.78 -13.24 24.15
N ILE A 23 8.41 -14.11 23.37
CA ILE A 23 8.74 -13.83 21.97
C ILE A 23 7.46 -13.61 21.15
N ARG A 24 6.47 -14.51 21.28
CA ARG A 24 5.24 -14.45 20.49
C ARG A 24 4.44 -13.17 20.73
N PHE A 25 4.29 -12.74 21.97
CA PHE A 25 3.35 -11.68 22.34
C PHE A 25 4.02 -10.32 22.61
N GLN A 26 5.30 -10.30 23.01
CA GLN A 26 6.01 -9.06 23.34
C GLN A 26 7.03 -8.67 22.26
N VAL A 27 7.85 -9.61 21.80
CA VAL A 27 8.96 -9.31 20.88
C VAL A 27 8.46 -9.22 19.44
N ALA A 28 7.62 -10.15 19.00
CA ALA A 28 7.12 -10.20 17.63
C ALA A 28 6.38 -8.90 17.24
N GLY A 29 5.56 -8.35 18.15
CA GLY A 29 4.84 -7.10 17.90
C GLY A 29 5.75 -5.89 17.66
N LYS A 30 6.97 -5.89 18.24
CA LYS A 30 7.94 -4.81 18.04
C LYS A 30 8.80 -4.98 16.79
N LEU A 31 9.05 -6.23 16.38
CA LEU A 31 9.91 -6.56 15.24
C LEU A 31 9.15 -6.51 13.91
N ILE A 32 7.86 -6.82 13.92
CA ILE A 32 7.02 -6.81 12.72
C ILE A 32 6.58 -5.38 12.46
N ALA A 33 7.21 -4.73 11.49
CA ALA A 33 7.01 -3.32 11.19
C ALA A 33 7.38 -3.01 9.73
N ALA A 34 6.79 -1.94 9.18
CA ALA A 34 7.20 -1.39 7.90
C ALA A 34 8.65 -0.85 7.99
N PRO A 35 9.51 -1.07 6.98
CA PRO A 35 10.91 -0.65 7.02
C PRO A 35 11.04 0.86 6.90
N ALA A 36 11.99 1.44 7.66
CA ALA A 36 12.31 2.86 7.56
C ALA A 36 13.11 3.19 6.29
N ASP A 37 13.92 2.25 5.81
CA ASP A 37 14.79 2.35 4.65
C ASP A 37 14.16 1.80 3.36
N GLN A 38 12.83 1.89 3.26
CA GLN A 38 12.10 1.41 2.09
C GLN A 38 12.69 1.98 0.79
N TYR A 39 12.90 1.12 -0.18
CA TYR A 39 13.12 1.49 -1.56
C TYR A 39 12.43 0.51 -2.48
N GLY A 40 11.64 1.00 -3.41
CA GLY A 40 10.94 0.16 -4.38
C GLY A 40 10.49 0.93 -5.61
N ILE A 41 10.43 0.22 -6.72
CA ILE A 41 9.89 0.71 -7.98
C ILE A 41 8.75 -0.21 -8.41
N THR A 42 7.57 0.38 -8.56
CA THR A 42 6.36 -0.29 -9.02
C THR A 42 5.98 0.25 -10.38
N LYS A 43 5.65 -0.61 -11.32
CA LYS A 43 5.23 -0.22 -12.67
C LYS A 43 3.81 -0.69 -12.94
N LEU A 44 3.01 0.22 -13.50
CA LEU A 44 1.68 -0.09 -14.02
C LEU A 44 1.62 0.27 -15.50
N THR A 45 0.71 -0.35 -16.21
CA THR A 45 0.38 0.00 -17.59
C THR A 45 -1.11 0.24 -17.73
N ALA A 46 -1.49 1.15 -18.63
CA ALA A 46 -2.87 1.43 -18.98
C ALA A 46 -3.01 1.52 -20.50
N ALA A 47 -3.61 0.51 -21.10
CA ALA A 47 -3.91 0.51 -22.54
C ALA A 47 -5.15 1.37 -22.83
N ASN A 48 -5.18 1.99 -24.01
CA ASN A 48 -6.31 2.82 -24.48
C ASN A 48 -6.73 3.93 -23.50
N ALA A 49 -5.78 4.44 -22.72
CA ALA A 49 -6.03 5.56 -21.84
C ALA A 49 -6.33 6.83 -22.64
N ARG A 50 -7.30 7.60 -22.16
CA ARG A 50 -7.67 8.89 -22.75
C ARG A 50 -7.30 10.00 -21.77
N TYR A 51 -6.58 11.00 -22.22
CA TYR A 51 -6.19 12.11 -21.36
C TYR A 51 -6.16 13.43 -22.13
N PHE A 52 -6.44 14.53 -21.43
CA PHE A 52 -6.35 15.87 -22.00
C PHE A 52 -4.89 16.31 -22.03
N ASN A 53 -4.35 16.52 -23.23
CA ASN A 53 -3.01 17.05 -23.42
C ASN A 53 -3.05 18.57 -23.46
N VAL A 54 -2.52 19.21 -22.40
CA VAL A 54 -2.54 20.67 -22.27
C VAL A 54 -1.69 21.37 -23.34
N GLY A 55 -0.59 20.74 -23.77
CA GLY A 55 0.30 21.32 -24.80
C GLY A 55 -0.32 21.33 -26.20
N GLU A 56 -1.20 20.38 -26.51
CA GLU A 56 -1.89 20.26 -27.80
C GLU A 56 -3.36 20.70 -27.72
N LEU A 57 -3.86 21.04 -26.54
CA LEU A 57 -5.23 21.44 -26.24
C LEU A 57 -6.28 20.45 -26.81
N LYS A 58 -5.97 19.14 -26.73
CA LYS A 58 -6.85 18.07 -27.24
C LYS A 58 -6.75 16.81 -26.40
N VAL A 59 -7.74 15.95 -26.54
CA VAL A 59 -7.74 14.62 -25.96
C VAL A 59 -6.88 13.70 -26.83
N LEU A 60 -5.92 13.02 -26.18
CA LEU A 60 -5.12 11.96 -26.79
C LEU A 60 -5.56 10.60 -26.26
N THR A 61 -5.36 9.57 -27.08
CA THR A 61 -5.51 8.17 -26.69
C THR A 61 -4.19 7.45 -26.88
N GLY A 62 -3.77 6.71 -25.87
CA GLY A 62 -2.50 5.98 -25.91
C GLY A 62 -2.37 4.93 -24.85
N THR A 63 -1.25 4.22 -24.88
CA THR A 63 -0.82 3.32 -23.81
C THR A 63 0.09 4.09 -22.87
N LEU A 64 -0.23 4.07 -21.59
CA LEU A 64 0.53 4.76 -20.56
C LEU A 64 1.39 3.78 -19.78
N ASP A 65 2.66 4.14 -19.61
CA ASP A 65 3.57 3.55 -18.64
C ASP A 65 3.64 4.43 -17.40
N ILE A 66 3.28 3.86 -16.27
CA ILE A 66 3.26 4.53 -14.97
C ILE A 66 4.36 3.92 -14.11
N THR A 67 5.28 4.75 -13.65
CA THR A 67 6.36 4.35 -12.75
C THR A 67 6.17 5.03 -11.41
N VAL A 68 6.12 4.23 -10.36
CA VAL A 68 5.99 4.68 -8.97
C VAL A 68 7.27 4.30 -8.24
N THR A 69 8.02 5.30 -7.78
CA THR A 69 9.22 5.11 -6.95
C THR A 69 8.90 5.51 -5.52
N THR A 70 9.08 4.58 -4.59
CA THR A 70 8.88 4.82 -3.16
C THR A 70 10.23 4.77 -2.44
N ARG A 71 10.49 5.77 -1.59
CA ARG A 71 11.71 5.86 -0.79
C ARG A 71 11.39 6.26 0.64
N GLY A 72 11.97 5.53 1.60
CA GLY A 72 11.91 5.88 3.02
C GLY A 72 12.83 7.04 3.39
N ASP A 73 12.32 7.92 4.24
CA ASP A 73 13.08 8.99 4.88
C ASP A 73 13.54 8.51 6.28
N ILE A 74 14.73 7.94 6.33
CA ILE A 74 15.29 7.34 7.56
C ILE A 74 15.46 8.38 8.67
N ALA A 75 15.75 9.63 8.31
CA ALA A 75 15.99 10.70 9.28
C ALA A 75 14.73 11.09 10.06
N GLU A 76 13.57 10.93 9.44
CA GLU A 76 12.26 11.21 10.06
C GLU A 76 11.61 9.98 10.70
N ALA A 77 12.20 8.79 10.56
CA ALA A 77 11.69 7.57 11.17
C ALA A 77 11.93 7.55 12.69
N THR A 78 11.02 6.89 13.43
CA THR A 78 11.14 6.70 14.89
C THR A 78 10.87 5.24 15.27
N SER A 79 10.77 4.96 16.59
CA SER A 79 10.33 3.66 17.12
C SER A 79 8.97 3.22 16.59
N ASP A 80 8.08 4.16 16.26
CA ASP A 80 6.66 3.87 16.01
C ASP A 80 6.17 4.34 14.63
N ARG A 81 6.92 5.20 13.95
CA ARG A 81 6.53 5.75 12.65
C ARG A 81 7.62 5.59 11.60
N VAL A 82 7.16 5.56 10.35
CA VAL A 82 7.99 5.73 9.14
C VAL A 82 7.45 6.87 8.30
N VAL A 83 8.35 7.46 7.51
CA VAL A 83 8.03 8.50 6.53
C VAL A 83 8.51 8.04 5.18
N TRP A 84 7.61 7.99 4.19
CA TRP A 84 7.95 7.57 2.84
C TRP A 84 7.57 8.66 1.84
N ASP A 85 8.47 8.91 0.90
CA ASP A 85 8.25 9.76 -0.26
C ASP A 85 7.98 8.87 -1.47
N GLN A 86 6.88 9.13 -2.17
CA GLN A 86 6.50 8.44 -3.38
C GLN A 86 6.46 9.42 -4.56
N PHE A 87 7.18 9.09 -5.62
CA PHE A 87 7.17 9.81 -6.88
C PHE A 87 6.51 8.95 -7.96
N THR A 88 5.44 9.46 -8.55
CA THR A 88 4.74 8.84 -9.67
C THR A 88 4.99 9.64 -10.94
N ALA A 89 5.43 8.97 -12.01
CA ALA A 89 5.56 9.54 -13.34
C ALA A 89 4.74 8.74 -14.34
N VAL A 90 4.01 9.43 -15.21
CA VAL A 90 3.17 8.85 -16.26
C VAL A 90 3.71 9.27 -17.62
N ASN A 91 4.02 8.30 -18.46
CA ASN A 91 4.49 8.52 -19.84
C ASN A 91 3.49 7.91 -20.83
N ASP A 92 3.19 8.62 -21.92
CA ASP A 92 2.46 8.05 -23.06
C ASP A 92 3.46 7.48 -24.07
N VAL A 93 3.54 6.15 -24.12
CA VAL A 93 4.47 5.45 -25.00
C VAL A 93 3.98 5.38 -26.44
N THR A 94 2.67 5.45 -26.68
CA THR A 94 2.07 5.46 -28.02
C THR A 94 2.39 6.75 -28.77
N ASN A 95 2.25 7.89 -28.11
CA ASN A 95 2.46 9.20 -28.69
C ASN A 95 3.85 9.79 -28.39
N SER A 96 4.75 8.99 -27.78
CA SER A 96 6.10 9.41 -27.38
C SER A 96 6.14 10.67 -26.54
N LYS A 97 5.22 10.79 -25.57
CA LYS A 97 5.12 11.95 -24.66
C LYS A 97 5.57 11.57 -23.26
N PRO A 98 6.76 12.00 -22.84
CA PRO A 98 7.23 11.77 -21.49
C PRO A 98 6.52 12.69 -20.50
N SER A 99 6.40 12.23 -19.26
CA SER A 99 5.97 13.02 -18.09
C SER A 99 4.68 13.80 -18.30
N ILE A 100 3.67 13.15 -18.89
CA ILE A 100 2.33 13.76 -19.07
C ILE A 100 1.65 14.06 -17.73
N SER A 101 2.06 13.36 -16.66
CA SER A 101 1.67 13.63 -15.28
C SER A 101 2.80 13.22 -14.34
N MET A 102 3.01 14.00 -13.29
CA MET A 102 3.93 13.70 -12.21
C MET A 102 3.25 14.05 -10.89
N THR A 103 3.44 13.21 -9.87
CA THR A 103 2.90 13.44 -8.52
C THR A 103 3.94 13.10 -7.48
N LEU A 104 4.09 13.96 -6.49
CA LEU A 104 4.88 13.71 -5.28
C LEU A 104 3.94 13.52 -4.10
N PHE A 105 4.10 12.43 -3.39
CA PHE A 105 3.34 12.16 -2.17
C PHE A 105 4.30 11.87 -1.01
N ARG A 106 4.38 12.81 -0.06
CA ARG A 106 5.07 12.60 1.20
C ARG A 106 4.07 12.14 2.25
N SER A 107 4.30 10.99 2.83
CA SER A 107 3.43 10.36 3.81
C SER A 107 4.18 10.00 5.09
N ALA A 108 3.47 10.03 6.22
CA ALA A 108 3.91 9.48 7.49
C ALA A 108 2.85 8.52 7.99
N PHE A 109 3.25 7.38 8.54
CA PHE A 109 2.29 6.41 9.08
C PHE A 109 2.92 5.56 10.20
N ASP A 110 2.06 5.02 11.04
CA ASP A 110 2.46 4.06 12.07
C ASP A 110 2.98 2.78 11.42
N LYS A 111 4.22 2.43 11.73
CA LYS A 111 4.93 1.33 11.06
C LYS A 111 4.37 -0.05 11.37
N HIS A 112 3.56 -0.22 12.41
CA HIS A 112 2.97 -1.49 12.80
C HIS A 112 1.55 -1.67 12.28
N THR A 113 0.79 -0.57 12.15
CA THR A 113 -0.62 -0.61 11.73
C THR A 113 -0.85 -0.10 10.31
N GLY A 114 0.09 0.66 9.72
CA GLY A 114 -0.06 1.30 8.42
C GLY A 114 -0.96 2.55 8.43
N VAL A 115 -1.48 2.96 9.59
CA VAL A 115 -2.40 4.09 9.70
C VAL A 115 -1.66 5.42 9.57
N GLY A 116 -2.19 6.32 8.75
CA GLY A 116 -1.64 7.63 8.47
C GLY A 116 -1.48 8.52 9.71
N LEU A 117 -0.36 9.24 9.76
CA LEU A 117 -0.01 10.20 10.81
C LEU A 117 0.15 11.58 10.20
N ASN A 118 -0.32 12.61 10.92
CA ASN A 118 -0.30 14.00 10.45
C ASN A 118 0.88 14.76 11.05
N CYS A 119 2.09 14.40 10.62
CA CYS A 119 3.35 15.01 11.02
C CYS A 119 4.31 15.11 9.81
N CYS A 120 5.52 15.55 10.07
CA CYS A 120 6.67 15.34 9.19
C CYS A 120 6.53 15.95 7.79
N GLY A 121 5.68 16.99 7.64
CA GLY A 121 5.48 17.68 6.37
C GLY A 121 4.71 16.87 5.33
N VAL A 122 3.75 16.02 5.75
CA VAL A 122 2.91 15.24 4.82
C VAL A 122 2.19 16.15 3.81
N ASN A 123 2.29 15.79 2.54
CA ASN A 123 1.75 16.60 1.45
C ASN A 123 1.55 15.78 0.16
N ILE A 124 0.71 16.28 -0.73
CA ILE A 124 0.60 15.85 -2.13
C ILE A 124 0.97 17.06 -2.99
N ASP A 125 1.98 16.92 -3.84
CA ASP A 125 2.49 17.98 -4.72
C ASP A 125 2.77 19.30 -3.98
N ARG A 126 3.38 19.18 -2.78
CA ARG A 126 3.69 20.27 -1.85
C ARG A 126 2.47 20.95 -1.21
N GLN A 127 1.27 20.46 -1.46
CA GLN A 127 0.06 20.92 -0.77
C GLN A 127 -0.16 20.06 0.49
N PRO A 128 -0.21 20.66 1.69
CA PRO A 128 -0.47 19.92 2.91
C PRO A 128 -1.76 19.10 2.81
N VAL A 129 -1.73 17.88 3.32
CA VAL A 129 -2.88 16.98 3.31
C VAL A 129 -3.05 16.35 4.69
N LYS A 130 -4.30 16.03 5.04
CA LYS A 130 -4.61 15.29 6.26
C LYS A 130 -4.74 13.81 5.94
N LEU A 131 -3.78 13.01 6.42
CA LEU A 131 -3.79 11.57 6.26
C LEU A 131 -4.77 10.91 7.23
N THR A 132 -5.56 9.98 6.71
CA THR A 132 -6.48 9.12 7.48
C THR A 132 -6.49 7.73 6.87
N GLY A 133 -6.79 6.70 7.67
CA GLY A 133 -6.83 5.31 7.19
C GLY A 133 -5.46 4.73 6.87
N GLN A 134 -5.45 3.66 6.12
CA GLN A 134 -4.26 2.93 5.70
C GLN A 134 -3.50 3.67 4.60
N ILE A 135 -2.17 3.68 4.73
CA ILE A 135 -1.26 4.30 3.75
C ILE A 135 -0.37 3.19 3.21
N PHE A 136 -0.39 2.93 1.91
CA PHE A 136 0.39 1.91 1.18
C PHE A 136 0.18 0.45 1.59
N LEU A 137 0.01 0.17 2.88
CA LEU A 137 -0.06 -1.18 3.43
C LEU A 137 -1.37 -1.39 4.18
N PHE A 138 -1.91 -2.60 4.09
CA PHE A 138 -2.91 -3.08 5.03
C PHE A 138 -2.22 -3.52 6.34
N PRO A 139 -2.94 -3.66 7.46
CA PRO A 139 -2.32 -4.09 8.71
C PRO A 139 -1.69 -5.48 8.60
N PHE A 140 -0.60 -5.70 9.32
CA PHE A 140 -0.08 -7.06 9.51
C PHE A 140 -1.13 -7.97 10.13
N GLY A 141 -1.39 -9.11 9.50
CA GLY A 141 -2.53 -9.97 9.86
C GLY A 141 -3.85 -9.39 9.40
N THR A 142 -3.89 -8.90 8.15
CA THR A 142 -5.10 -8.37 7.50
C THR A 142 -6.27 -9.33 7.63
N GLU A 143 -7.40 -8.83 8.12
CA GLU A 143 -8.64 -9.56 8.32
C GLU A 143 -9.63 -9.33 7.16
N LYS A 144 -10.61 -10.20 7.04
CA LYS A 144 -11.70 -10.12 6.05
C LYS A 144 -12.77 -9.11 6.46
N LYS A 145 -12.41 -7.82 6.51
CA LYS A 145 -13.29 -6.72 6.90
C LYS A 145 -13.04 -5.49 6.05
N THR A 146 -13.87 -4.48 6.17
CA THR A 146 -13.66 -3.17 5.54
C THR A 146 -12.56 -2.39 6.24
N TYR A 147 -11.67 -1.76 5.46
CA TYR A 147 -10.63 -0.84 5.92
C TYR A 147 -10.86 0.54 5.30
N GLN A 148 -10.48 1.60 6.02
CA GLN A 148 -10.34 2.92 5.44
C GLN A 148 -8.96 2.98 4.75
N VAL A 149 -8.92 3.21 3.42
CA VAL A 149 -7.66 3.34 2.67
C VAL A 149 -7.59 4.71 2.01
N PHE A 150 -6.47 5.37 2.18
CA PHE A 150 -6.25 6.72 1.66
C PHE A 150 -6.13 6.73 0.15
N ASN A 151 -6.85 7.63 -0.51
CA ASN A 151 -6.80 7.86 -1.94
C ASN A 151 -6.08 9.18 -2.24
N THR A 152 -4.93 9.10 -2.91
CA THR A 152 -4.08 10.26 -3.20
C THR A 152 -4.71 11.23 -4.20
N SER A 153 -5.60 10.76 -5.08
CA SER A 153 -6.26 11.62 -6.08
C SER A 153 -7.25 12.59 -5.45
N THR A 154 -7.89 12.18 -4.34
CA THR A 154 -8.88 13.00 -3.64
C THR A 154 -8.36 13.61 -2.33
N GLY A 155 -7.22 13.08 -1.81
CA GLY A 155 -6.71 13.46 -0.48
C GLY A 155 -7.59 12.98 0.68
N GLN A 156 -8.39 11.94 0.49
CA GLN A 156 -9.33 11.40 1.50
C GLN A 156 -9.23 9.88 1.58
N ALA A 157 -9.66 9.31 2.71
CA ALA A 157 -9.80 7.86 2.84
C ALA A 157 -11.23 7.42 2.53
N TYR A 158 -11.35 6.23 1.93
CA TYR A 158 -12.64 5.61 1.59
C TYR A 158 -12.70 4.18 2.08
N ASP A 159 -13.92 3.70 2.27
CA ASP A 159 -14.19 2.30 2.57
C ASP A 159 -13.63 1.40 1.47
N THR A 160 -12.81 0.44 1.89
CA THR A 160 -12.19 -0.56 1.03
C THR A 160 -12.63 -1.91 1.54
N ALA A 161 -13.66 -2.45 0.92
CA ALA A 161 -14.37 -3.64 1.39
C ALA A 161 -13.67 -4.93 0.96
N PHE A 162 -13.62 -5.92 1.86
CA PHE A 162 -13.27 -7.29 1.48
C PHE A 162 -14.33 -7.87 0.55
N VAL A 163 -13.92 -8.38 -0.61
CA VAL A 163 -14.84 -8.94 -1.63
C VAL A 163 -14.57 -10.40 -1.95
N GLY A 164 -13.50 -11.00 -1.43
CA GLY A 164 -13.22 -12.42 -1.65
C GLY A 164 -11.76 -12.79 -1.43
N GLU A 165 -11.46 -14.04 -1.69
CA GLU A 165 -10.11 -14.62 -1.70
C GLU A 165 -9.71 -14.94 -3.13
N ASP A 166 -8.41 -14.88 -3.42
CA ASP A 166 -7.86 -15.15 -4.75
C ASP A 166 -6.47 -15.79 -4.61
N ASN A 167 -5.89 -16.19 -5.74
CA ASN A 167 -4.53 -16.71 -5.83
C ASN A 167 -3.77 -15.91 -6.90
N VAL A 168 -2.67 -15.31 -6.49
CA VAL A 168 -1.78 -14.56 -7.39
C VAL A 168 -0.42 -15.24 -7.43
N ASN A 169 -0.06 -15.83 -8.56
CA ASN A 169 1.20 -16.56 -8.76
C ASN A 169 1.49 -17.62 -7.66
N GLY A 170 0.46 -18.34 -7.21
CA GLY A 170 0.58 -19.36 -6.15
C GLY A 170 0.44 -18.82 -4.72
N LEU A 171 0.38 -17.52 -4.53
CA LEU A 171 0.18 -16.90 -3.23
C LEU A 171 -1.29 -16.65 -2.95
N SER A 172 -1.81 -17.17 -1.83
CA SER A 172 -3.17 -16.87 -1.37
C SER A 172 -3.27 -15.44 -0.89
N VAL A 173 -4.26 -14.71 -1.38
CA VAL A 173 -4.45 -13.29 -1.12
C VAL A 173 -5.91 -12.95 -0.83
N TYR A 174 -6.14 -11.84 -0.14
CA TYR A 174 -7.46 -11.24 0.04
C TYR A 174 -7.67 -10.14 -0.99
N LYS A 175 -8.84 -10.15 -1.62
CA LYS A 175 -9.24 -9.13 -2.58
C LYS A 175 -10.08 -8.07 -1.88
N PHE A 176 -9.69 -6.80 -2.06
CA PHE A 176 -10.40 -5.64 -1.54
C PHE A 176 -10.76 -4.70 -2.67
N GLU A 177 -11.91 -4.04 -2.54
CA GLU A 177 -12.37 -3.04 -3.50
C GLU A 177 -12.72 -1.73 -2.81
N GLN A 178 -12.15 -0.64 -3.32
CA GLN A 178 -12.46 0.74 -2.97
C GLN A 178 -13.25 1.37 -4.11
N THR A 179 -14.41 1.94 -3.82
CA THR A 179 -15.14 2.78 -4.76
C THR A 179 -15.10 4.21 -4.29
N VAL A 180 -14.60 5.10 -5.14
CA VAL A 180 -14.54 6.53 -4.89
C VAL A 180 -15.69 7.19 -5.65
N PRO A 181 -16.63 7.86 -4.97
CA PRO A 181 -17.73 8.57 -5.62
C PRO A 181 -17.23 9.81 -6.34
N PRO A 182 -17.99 10.36 -7.30
CA PRO A 182 -17.65 11.61 -7.98
C PRO A 182 -17.28 12.70 -6.99
N THR A 183 -16.02 13.13 -7.04
CA THR A 183 -15.41 14.07 -6.09
C THR A 183 -14.70 15.17 -6.88
N LYS A 184 -14.99 16.43 -6.57
CA LYS A 184 -14.25 17.55 -7.14
C LYS A 184 -12.85 17.61 -6.53
N ILE A 185 -11.82 17.54 -7.36
CA ILE A 185 -10.42 17.51 -6.95
C ILE A 185 -9.66 18.81 -7.25
N GLN A 186 -10.12 19.59 -8.23
CA GLN A 186 -9.46 20.83 -8.63
C GLN A 186 -10.42 21.78 -9.33
N THR A 187 -10.19 23.09 -9.20
CA THR A 187 -10.79 24.12 -10.04
C THR A 187 -9.70 24.77 -10.90
N LEU A 188 -9.95 24.87 -12.19
CA LEU A 188 -9.04 25.38 -13.22
C LEU A 188 -9.74 26.45 -14.04
N THR A 189 -8.98 27.07 -14.96
CA THR A 189 -9.51 27.94 -16.01
C THR A 189 -9.05 27.39 -17.35
N ALA A 190 -9.95 27.32 -18.34
CA ALA A 190 -9.65 26.83 -19.68
C ALA A 190 -10.36 27.64 -20.73
N PRO A 191 -9.78 27.80 -21.95
CA PRO A 191 -10.47 28.45 -23.07
C PRO A 191 -11.79 27.73 -23.41
N ALA A 192 -12.86 28.50 -23.56
CA ALA A 192 -14.18 27.95 -23.85
C ALA A 192 -14.21 27.09 -25.13
N SER A 193 -13.44 27.50 -26.15
CA SER A 193 -13.29 26.74 -27.40
C SER A 193 -12.75 25.33 -27.23
N VAL A 194 -11.81 25.14 -26.28
CA VAL A 194 -11.23 23.83 -25.95
C VAL A 194 -12.25 22.90 -25.29
N LEU A 195 -13.26 23.50 -24.67
CA LEU A 195 -14.36 22.79 -24.00
C LEU A 195 -15.57 22.57 -24.94
N GLY A 196 -15.44 22.91 -26.21
CA GLY A 196 -16.53 22.83 -27.19
C GLY A 196 -17.65 23.81 -26.93
N MET A 197 -17.35 24.97 -26.32
CA MET A 197 -18.31 26.03 -26.05
C MET A 197 -18.18 27.13 -27.07
N ASP A 198 -19.30 27.57 -27.62
CA ASP A 198 -19.36 28.63 -28.62
C ASP A 198 -19.44 30.00 -27.94
N GLN A 199 -18.38 30.35 -27.18
CA GLN A 199 -18.23 31.67 -26.57
C GLN A 199 -16.75 32.05 -26.50
N PRO A 200 -16.41 33.35 -26.54
CA PRO A 200 -15.04 33.80 -26.43
C PRO A 200 -14.53 33.73 -24.97
N GLY A 201 -13.21 33.68 -24.82
CA GLY A 201 -12.54 33.81 -23.54
C GLY A 201 -12.41 32.52 -22.75
N ASP A 202 -11.90 32.66 -21.52
CA ASP A 202 -11.68 31.56 -20.61
C ASP A 202 -12.86 31.38 -19.66
N VAL A 203 -13.12 30.15 -19.27
CA VAL A 203 -14.20 29.80 -18.34
C VAL A 203 -13.64 28.97 -17.17
N PRO A 204 -14.22 29.12 -15.96
CA PRO A 204 -13.90 28.27 -14.84
C PRO A 204 -14.41 26.86 -15.11
N ILE A 205 -13.57 25.86 -14.77
CA ILE A 205 -13.86 24.45 -14.95
C ILE A 205 -13.40 23.66 -13.76
N ASP A 206 -14.19 22.68 -13.33
CA ASP A 206 -13.86 21.77 -12.24
C ASP A 206 -13.40 20.42 -12.80
N ARG A 207 -12.30 19.93 -12.25
CA ARG A 207 -11.85 18.56 -12.47
C ARG A 207 -12.49 17.65 -11.43
N TRP A 208 -13.22 16.65 -11.90
CA TRP A 208 -13.89 15.65 -11.08
C TRP A 208 -13.21 14.30 -11.25
N TYR A 209 -13.09 13.58 -10.17
CA TYR A 209 -12.56 12.23 -10.13
C TYR A 209 -13.61 11.28 -9.54
N ASP A 210 -13.81 10.15 -10.17
CA ASP A 210 -14.43 8.96 -9.63
C ASP A 210 -13.66 7.72 -10.08
N GLY A 211 -13.80 6.62 -9.37
CA GLY A 211 -13.06 5.44 -9.75
C GLY A 211 -13.25 4.25 -8.82
N LYS A 212 -12.61 3.16 -9.22
CA LYS A 212 -12.57 1.92 -8.45
C LYS A 212 -11.13 1.43 -8.39
N ILE A 213 -10.68 1.07 -7.19
CA ILE A 213 -9.38 0.46 -6.99
C ILE A 213 -9.58 -0.94 -6.40
N THR A 214 -8.91 -1.91 -7.00
CA THR A 214 -8.92 -3.30 -6.53
C THR A 214 -7.51 -3.66 -6.07
N TYR A 215 -7.41 -4.15 -4.83
CA TYR A 215 -6.17 -4.62 -4.22
C TYR A 215 -6.22 -6.12 -3.97
N TRP A 216 -5.13 -6.82 -4.26
CA TRP A 216 -4.89 -8.21 -3.87
C TRP A 216 -3.78 -8.22 -2.82
N VAL A 217 -4.14 -8.50 -1.58
CA VAL A 217 -3.30 -8.30 -0.39
C VAL A 217 -2.89 -9.64 0.22
N GLU A 218 -1.60 -9.84 0.47
CA GLU A 218 -1.14 -10.98 1.27
C GLU A 218 -1.47 -10.72 2.74
N PRO A 219 -2.31 -11.56 3.38
CA PRO A 219 -2.93 -11.20 4.66
C PRO A 219 -1.95 -11.17 5.85
N THR A 220 -0.85 -11.93 5.82
CA THR A 220 0.11 -11.94 6.92
C THR A 220 0.94 -10.67 6.98
N SER A 221 1.38 -10.20 5.83
CA SER A 221 2.26 -9.02 5.69
C SER A 221 1.50 -7.71 5.44
N GLY A 222 0.25 -7.78 4.99
CA GLY A 222 -0.54 -6.62 4.58
C GLY A 222 -0.09 -5.99 3.25
N VAL A 223 0.80 -6.63 2.51
CA VAL A 223 1.38 -6.11 1.26
C VAL A 223 0.41 -6.34 0.09
N PRO A 224 0.01 -5.28 -0.65
CA PRO A 224 -0.68 -5.43 -1.93
C PRO A 224 0.27 -6.01 -2.99
N VAL A 225 -0.01 -7.21 -3.48
CA VAL A 225 0.83 -7.88 -4.50
C VAL A 225 0.35 -7.61 -5.92
N LYS A 226 -0.88 -7.16 -6.08
CA LYS A 226 -1.47 -6.76 -7.35
C LYS A 226 -2.46 -5.63 -7.10
N GLU A 227 -2.52 -4.70 -8.02
CA GLU A 227 -3.44 -3.56 -7.98
C GLU A 227 -3.98 -3.26 -9.36
N GLU A 228 -5.26 -2.88 -9.42
CA GLU A 228 -5.93 -2.35 -10.60
C GLU A 228 -6.68 -1.08 -10.22
N GLN A 229 -6.49 -0.02 -10.99
CA GLN A 229 -7.12 1.28 -10.79
C GLN A 229 -7.94 1.64 -12.03
N GLN A 230 -9.25 1.69 -11.89
CA GLN A 230 -10.15 2.29 -12.88
C GLN A 230 -10.34 3.75 -12.51
N ARG A 231 -9.78 4.64 -13.32
CA ARG A 231 -9.82 6.09 -13.08
C ARG A 231 -10.69 6.76 -14.12
N HIS A 232 -11.60 7.58 -13.66
CA HIS A 232 -12.44 8.40 -14.51
C HIS A 232 -12.37 9.84 -14.02
N GLU A 233 -11.65 10.67 -14.76
CA GLU A 233 -11.50 12.08 -14.47
C GLU A 233 -12.02 12.91 -15.65
N VAL A 234 -12.88 13.85 -15.33
CA VAL A 234 -13.56 14.67 -16.33
C VAL A 234 -13.52 16.15 -15.93
N LEU A 235 -13.56 16.99 -16.95
CA LEU A 235 -13.68 18.43 -16.82
C LEU A 235 -15.15 18.83 -16.97
N LYS A 236 -15.71 19.48 -15.93
CA LYS A 236 -17.10 19.95 -15.89
C LYS A 236 -17.15 21.45 -15.71
N THR A 237 -17.99 22.11 -16.48
CA THR A 237 -18.31 23.53 -16.26
C THR A 237 -19.13 23.70 -14.98
N GLN A 238 -19.27 24.95 -14.49
CA GLN A 238 -19.95 25.26 -13.23
C GLN A 238 -21.45 24.90 -13.24
N ASP A 239 -22.06 24.71 -14.41
CA ASP A 239 -23.41 24.19 -14.61
C ASP A 239 -23.49 22.64 -14.46
N GLY A 240 -22.35 21.98 -14.17
CA GLY A 240 -22.25 20.53 -13.98
C GLY A 240 -22.15 19.72 -15.28
N VAL A 241 -22.12 20.39 -16.44
CA VAL A 241 -22.01 19.71 -17.75
C VAL A 241 -20.59 19.22 -17.97
N GLU A 242 -20.45 17.92 -18.24
CA GLU A 242 -19.19 17.33 -18.65
C GLU A 242 -18.80 17.80 -20.05
N ARG A 243 -17.58 18.33 -20.18
CA ARG A 243 -17.08 18.90 -21.43
C ARG A 243 -16.01 18.05 -22.08
N GLN A 244 -15.01 17.59 -21.30
CA GLN A 244 -13.87 16.83 -21.81
C GLN A 244 -13.39 15.79 -20.80
N PRO A 245 -12.88 14.63 -21.23
CA PRO A 245 -12.12 13.75 -20.39
C PRO A 245 -10.81 14.43 -19.94
N ALA A 246 -10.54 14.44 -18.64
CA ALA A 246 -9.25 14.88 -18.11
C ALA A 246 -8.25 13.72 -18.08
N PHE A 247 -8.68 12.54 -17.57
CA PHE A 247 -7.87 11.33 -17.52
C PHE A 247 -8.77 10.11 -17.30
N ILE A 248 -8.93 9.28 -18.30
CA ILE A 248 -9.73 8.05 -18.24
C ILE A 248 -8.81 6.87 -18.57
N ALA A 249 -8.60 5.97 -17.60
CA ALA A 249 -7.69 4.85 -17.74
C ALA A 249 -8.05 3.70 -16.81
N THR A 250 -7.74 2.48 -17.23
CA THR A 250 -7.61 1.33 -16.34
C THR A 250 -6.15 0.97 -16.29
N ALA A 251 -5.50 1.29 -15.16
CA ALA A 251 -4.10 0.98 -14.92
C ALA A 251 -3.98 -0.26 -14.03
N ALA A 252 -3.08 -1.16 -14.37
CA ALA A 252 -2.81 -2.36 -13.58
C ALA A 252 -1.31 -2.58 -13.42
N PHE A 253 -0.90 -3.21 -12.32
CA PHE A 253 0.48 -3.66 -12.13
C PHE A 253 0.92 -4.51 -13.33
N THR A 254 2.13 -4.23 -13.82
CA THR A 254 2.73 -5.08 -14.86
C THR A 254 2.99 -6.50 -14.33
N PRO A 255 3.04 -7.53 -15.19
CA PRO A 255 3.34 -8.91 -14.75
C PRO A 255 4.65 -9.01 -13.97
N GLN A 256 5.67 -8.23 -14.33
CA GLN A 256 6.95 -8.18 -13.61
C GLN A 256 6.73 -7.59 -12.20
N THR A 257 6.01 -6.48 -12.07
CA THR A 257 5.68 -5.89 -10.76
C THR A 257 4.94 -6.88 -9.88
N VAL A 258 3.93 -7.58 -10.42
CA VAL A 258 3.19 -8.61 -9.67
C VAL A 258 4.14 -9.71 -9.17
N SER A 259 5.05 -10.19 -10.02
CA SER A 259 6.03 -11.22 -9.64
C SER A 259 6.95 -10.74 -8.51
N ASP A 260 7.47 -9.52 -8.61
CA ASP A 260 8.37 -8.93 -7.61
C ASP A 260 7.64 -8.69 -6.28
N GLN A 261 6.40 -8.20 -6.31
CA GLN A 261 5.57 -7.99 -5.12
C GLN A 261 5.16 -9.31 -4.45
N VAL A 262 4.84 -10.35 -5.23
CA VAL A 262 4.56 -11.70 -4.68
C VAL A 262 5.79 -12.26 -3.97
N LYS A 263 6.98 -12.09 -4.54
CA LYS A 263 8.23 -12.51 -3.89
C LYS A 263 8.45 -11.75 -2.58
N GLN A 264 8.36 -10.42 -2.61
CA GLN A 264 8.53 -9.59 -1.42
C GLN A 264 7.52 -9.94 -0.31
N ALA A 265 6.24 -10.11 -0.66
CA ALA A 265 5.20 -10.49 0.29
C ALA A 265 5.42 -11.90 0.86
N THR A 266 5.91 -12.85 0.04
CA THR A 266 6.25 -14.19 0.49
C THR A 266 7.41 -14.18 1.47
N ASP A 267 8.45 -13.41 1.20
CA ASP A 267 9.61 -13.26 2.09
C ASP A 267 9.18 -12.62 3.43
N ALA A 268 8.39 -11.56 3.39
CA ALA A 268 7.82 -10.92 4.57
C ALA A 268 6.93 -11.88 5.38
N LYS A 269 6.02 -12.59 4.72
CA LYS A 269 5.17 -13.63 5.34
C LYS A 269 6.01 -14.69 6.06
N ASN A 270 7.06 -15.19 5.41
CA ASN A 270 7.93 -16.22 5.98
C ASN A 270 8.67 -15.71 7.23
N GLN A 271 9.19 -14.47 7.18
CA GLN A 271 9.84 -13.84 8.33
C GLN A 271 8.86 -13.62 9.49
N ILE A 272 7.67 -13.11 9.22
CA ILE A 272 6.62 -12.92 10.23
C ILE A 272 6.22 -14.25 10.85
N THR A 273 6.02 -15.30 10.04
CA THR A 273 5.66 -16.64 10.49
C THR A 273 6.77 -17.25 11.35
N LEU A 274 8.03 -17.07 10.94
CA LEU A 274 9.20 -17.53 11.69
C LEU A 274 9.22 -16.92 13.10
N ILE A 275 9.07 -15.60 13.21
CA ILE A 275 9.15 -14.88 14.49
C ILE A 275 7.91 -15.14 15.36
N ARG A 276 6.71 -15.10 14.78
CA ARG A 276 5.45 -15.16 15.52
C ARG A 276 5.01 -16.58 15.87
N THR A 277 5.46 -17.59 15.11
CA THR A 277 4.95 -18.96 15.23
C THR A 277 6.05 -20.00 15.35
N THR A 278 6.98 -20.07 14.40
CA THR A 278 7.95 -21.17 14.32
C THR A 278 8.94 -21.16 15.49
N ILE A 279 9.58 -20.03 15.75
CA ILE A 279 10.53 -19.90 16.88
C ILE A 279 9.84 -20.17 18.23
N PRO A 280 8.71 -19.53 18.58
CA PRO A 280 8.00 -19.82 19.82
C PRO A 280 7.61 -21.30 19.97
N LEU A 281 7.16 -21.95 18.89
CA LEU A 281 6.77 -23.35 18.94
C LEU A 281 7.96 -24.28 19.20
N ILE A 282 9.11 -24.03 18.53
CA ILE A 282 10.34 -24.79 18.76
C ILE A 282 10.82 -24.65 20.21
N LEU A 283 10.80 -23.42 20.75
CA LEU A 283 11.21 -23.17 22.15
C LEU A 283 10.29 -23.85 23.14
N LEU A 284 8.97 -23.82 22.90
CA LEU A 284 7.98 -24.45 23.75
C LEU A 284 8.15 -25.97 23.77
N ILE A 285 8.23 -26.60 22.59
CA ILE A 285 8.40 -28.06 22.47
C ILE A 285 9.75 -28.48 23.07
N GLY A 286 10.85 -27.82 22.72
CA GLY A 286 12.17 -28.11 23.25
C GLY A 286 12.24 -27.97 24.79
N GLY A 287 11.64 -26.89 25.32
CA GLY A 287 11.55 -26.67 26.75
C GLY A 287 10.77 -27.76 27.48
N LEU A 288 9.62 -28.17 26.95
CA LEU A 288 8.82 -29.25 27.52
C LEU A 288 9.54 -30.60 27.49
N MET A 289 10.28 -30.91 26.41
CA MET A 289 11.08 -32.13 26.32
C MET A 289 12.18 -32.17 27.37
N LEU A 290 12.88 -31.05 27.62
CA LEU A 290 13.93 -30.98 28.65
C LEU A 290 13.36 -31.16 30.06
N VAL A 291 12.20 -30.57 30.36
CA VAL A 291 11.51 -30.76 31.65
C VAL A 291 11.07 -32.23 31.85
N ALA A 292 10.51 -32.85 30.78
CA ALA A 292 10.06 -34.23 30.83
C ALA A 292 11.24 -35.24 31.02
N ALA A 293 12.38 -34.99 30.37
CA ALA A 293 13.56 -35.83 30.48
C ALA A 293 14.12 -35.87 31.93
N ASP A 294 14.10 -34.75 32.66
CA ASP A 294 14.50 -34.70 34.07
C ASP A 294 13.56 -35.55 34.97
N GLN A 295 12.24 -35.52 34.72
CA GLN A 295 11.29 -36.33 35.50
C GLN A 295 11.45 -37.84 35.30
N GLN A 296 11.94 -38.31 34.14
CA GLN A 296 12.21 -39.71 33.89
C GLN A 296 13.51 -40.19 34.56
N ASP A 297 14.54 -39.34 34.69
CA ASP A 297 15.82 -39.67 35.33
C ASP A 297 15.72 -39.69 36.89
N GLN A 298 14.61 -39.14 37.43
CA GLN A 298 14.31 -39.15 38.88
C GLN A 298 13.47 -40.35 39.31
N ARG A 299 12.95 -41.18 38.40
CA ARG A 299 12.24 -42.44 38.68
C ARG A 299 13.16 -43.63 38.54
#